data_a42bbd9ff5072f5a1a185508f266cd4c
#
_entry.id   a42bbd9ff5072f5a1a185508f266cd4c
#
_cell.length_a   1.000
_cell.length_b   1.000
_cell.length_c   1.000
_cell.angle_alpha   90.00
_cell.angle_beta   90.00
_cell.angle_gamma   90.00
#
_symmetry.space_group_name_H-M   'P 1'
#
loop_
_entity.id
_entity.type
_entity.pdbx_description
1 polymer ?
#
loop_
_entity_poly.entity_id
_entity_poly.type
_entity_poly.pdbx_seq_one_letter_code
_entity_poly.pdbx_strand_id
1 'polypeptide(L)'
;MATDKKLKCVVVTPERAVLDETADMVILPMIDGELGVQPGRAALVGRLGKGELRLNSGSQVRKWRLEGGFAQVRSDVVTVLTTKVTG
;
A
#
# COMPACT_ATOMS: atom_id res chain seq x y z
N MET A 1 10.36 -0.53 25.56
CA MET A 1 9.84 0.65 24.95
C MET A 1 9.36 0.38 23.53
N ALA A 2 8.17 0.76 23.25
CA ALA A 2 7.64 0.54 21.91
C ALA A 2 8.27 1.53 20.95
N THR A 3 8.72 1.05 19.84
CA THR A 3 9.12 1.90 18.74
C THR A 3 7.95 2.02 17.80
N ASP A 4 7.54 3.23 17.54
CA ASP A 4 6.45 3.48 16.61
C ASP A 4 6.99 3.35 15.19
N LYS A 5 7.16 2.11 14.78
CA LYS A 5 7.57 1.86 13.41
C LYS A 5 6.37 2.07 12.50
N LYS A 6 6.62 2.77 11.42
CA LYS A 6 5.61 3.05 10.41
C LYS A 6 6.06 2.48 9.08
N LEU A 7 5.05 2.20 8.27
CA LEU A 7 5.28 1.91 6.86
C LEU A 7 5.24 3.21 6.08
N LYS A 8 5.98 3.27 5.01
CA LYS A 8 5.84 4.31 4.02
C LYS A 8 5.11 3.71 2.83
N CYS A 9 4.03 4.35 2.40
CA CYS A 9 3.27 3.90 1.25
C CYS A 9 3.38 4.93 0.14
N VAL A 10 3.86 4.49 -1.01
CA VAL A 10 4.00 5.34 -2.19
C VAL A 10 3.17 4.73 -3.30
N VAL A 11 2.29 5.52 -3.88
CA VAL A 11 1.49 5.09 -5.03
C VAL A 11 1.92 5.93 -6.23
N VAL A 12 2.32 5.26 -7.29
CA VAL A 12 2.85 5.90 -8.49
C VAL A 12 2.04 5.45 -9.69
N THR A 13 1.64 6.43 -10.49
CA THR A 13 1.07 6.18 -11.82
C THR A 13 2.09 6.62 -12.86
N PRO A 14 1.89 6.28 -14.15
CA PRO A 14 2.83 6.73 -15.19
C PRO A 14 3.00 8.24 -15.23
N GLU A 15 1.98 9.00 -14.82
CA GLU A 15 2.03 10.44 -14.89
C GLU A 15 2.74 11.07 -13.69
N ARG A 16 2.61 10.48 -12.52
CA ARG A 16 3.14 11.12 -11.31
C ARG A 16 3.00 10.21 -10.09
N ALA A 17 3.67 10.62 -9.02
CA ALA A 17 3.41 10.06 -7.71
C ALA A 17 2.09 10.65 -7.19
N VAL A 18 1.17 9.78 -6.80
CA VAL A 18 -0.16 10.18 -6.36
C VAL A 18 -0.23 10.28 -4.86
N LEU A 19 0.52 9.43 -4.17
CA LEU A 19 0.46 9.32 -2.72
C LEU A 19 1.85 8.99 -2.18
N ASP A 20 2.20 9.62 -1.09
CA ASP A 20 3.44 9.33 -0.36
C ASP A 20 3.15 9.65 1.11
N GLU A 21 2.75 8.63 1.86
CA GLU A 21 2.34 8.82 3.25
C GLU A 21 2.79 7.67 4.12
N THR A 22 2.85 7.91 5.41
CA THR A 22 3.14 6.86 6.38
C THR A 22 1.83 6.27 6.90
N ALA A 23 1.90 5.03 7.35
CA ALA A 23 0.75 4.34 7.91
C ALA A 23 1.21 3.27 8.89
N ASP A 24 0.30 2.86 9.77
CA ASP A 24 0.56 1.75 10.69
C ASP A 24 0.37 0.42 9.98
N MET A 25 -0.55 0.37 9.03
CA MET A 25 -0.87 -0.83 8.28
C MET A 25 -1.36 -0.45 6.90
N VAL A 26 -0.96 -1.21 5.91
CA VAL A 26 -1.41 -1.03 4.52
C VAL A 26 -2.09 -2.32 4.10
N ILE A 27 -3.30 -2.21 3.56
CA ILE A 27 -4.02 -3.36 3.03
C ILE A 27 -4.06 -3.23 1.52
N LEU A 28 -3.47 -4.21 0.85
CA LEU A 28 -3.30 -4.20 -0.61
C LEU A 28 -4.31 -5.15 -1.24
N PRO A 29 -5.00 -4.72 -2.32
CA PRO A 29 -5.90 -5.60 -3.06
C PRO A 29 -5.09 -6.43 -4.06
N MET A 30 -4.49 -7.51 -3.57
CA MET A 30 -3.70 -8.38 -4.43
C MET A 30 -4.61 -9.22 -5.31
N ILE A 31 -4.06 -9.77 -6.38
CA ILE A 31 -4.84 -10.58 -7.31
C ILE A 31 -5.41 -11.84 -6.64
N ASP A 32 -4.74 -12.32 -5.58
CA ASP A 32 -5.16 -13.51 -4.84
C ASP A 32 -6.06 -13.18 -3.64
N GLY A 33 -6.34 -11.92 -3.40
CA GLY A 33 -7.09 -11.47 -2.24
C GLY A 33 -6.33 -10.37 -1.52
N GLU A 34 -6.90 -9.90 -0.42
CA GLU A 34 -6.30 -8.81 0.33
C GLU A 34 -5.08 -9.27 1.11
N LEU A 35 -4.07 -8.41 1.18
CA LEU A 35 -2.87 -8.65 1.94
C LEU A 35 -2.65 -7.48 2.90
N GLY A 36 -2.62 -7.77 4.19
CA GLY A 36 -2.28 -6.77 5.18
C GLY A 36 -0.77 -6.71 5.39
N VAL A 37 -0.22 -5.52 5.33
CA VAL A 37 1.21 -5.28 5.51
C VAL A 37 1.42 -4.45 6.76
N GLN A 38 2.26 -4.95 7.64
CA GLN A 38 2.67 -4.25 8.86
C GLN A 38 4.18 -4.08 8.85
N PRO A 39 4.72 -3.18 9.68
CA PRO A 39 6.17 -3.03 9.77
C PRO A 39 6.86 -4.37 10.09
N GLY A 40 8.00 -4.59 9.50
CA GLY A 40 8.75 -5.82 9.69
C GLY A 40 8.40 -6.94 8.74
N ARG A 41 7.47 -6.70 7.81
CA ARG A 41 7.10 -7.74 6.87
C ARG A 41 8.24 -8.05 5.90
N ALA A 42 8.38 -9.34 5.59
CA ALA A 42 9.38 -9.77 4.62
C ALA A 42 9.09 -9.16 3.25
N ALA A 43 10.15 -8.96 2.49
CA ALA A 43 10.05 -8.38 1.16
C ALA A 43 9.19 -9.26 0.25
N LEU A 44 8.38 -8.63 -0.56
CA LEU A 44 7.58 -9.32 -1.56
C LEU A 44 7.29 -8.43 -2.75
N VAL A 45 6.96 -9.05 -3.87
CA VAL A 45 6.48 -8.39 -5.08
C VAL A 45 5.31 -9.21 -5.56
N GLY A 46 4.22 -8.55 -5.93
CA GLY A 46 3.05 -9.25 -6.41
C GLY A 46 2.18 -8.37 -7.29
N ARG A 47 1.21 -9.01 -7.92
CA ARG A 47 0.27 -8.33 -8.81
C ARG A 47 -0.96 -7.89 -8.04
N LEU A 48 -1.42 -6.69 -8.36
CA LEU A 48 -2.65 -6.14 -7.80
C LEU A 48 -3.85 -6.54 -8.66
N GLY A 49 -4.96 -6.80 -7.98
CA GLY A 49 -6.24 -6.93 -8.64
C GLY A 49 -7.01 -5.62 -8.57
N LYS A 50 -8.29 -5.67 -8.85
CA LYS A 50 -9.18 -4.53 -8.66
C LYS A 50 -9.67 -4.54 -7.22
N GLY A 51 -9.61 -3.42 -6.56
CA GLY A 51 -10.06 -3.33 -5.19
C GLY A 51 -9.58 -2.08 -4.50
N GLU A 52 -9.69 -2.06 -3.19
CA GLU A 52 -9.35 -0.91 -2.39
C GLU A 52 -7.99 -1.07 -1.73
N LEU A 53 -7.16 -0.05 -1.90
CA LEU A 53 -5.98 0.14 -1.08
C LEU A 53 -6.43 0.89 0.17
N ARG A 54 -6.07 0.38 1.33
CA ARG A 54 -6.42 1.04 2.59
C ARG A 54 -5.18 1.32 3.40
N LEU A 55 -5.11 2.54 3.93
CA LEU A 55 -4.06 2.95 4.86
C LEU A 55 -4.70 3.20 6.21
N ASN A 56 -4.23 2.46 7.20
CA ASN A 56 -4.70 2.62 8.58
C ASN A 56 -3.63 3.38 9.36
N SER A 57 -4.04 4.48 9.98
CA SER A 57 -3.15 5.30 10.80
C SER A 57 -3.91 5.70 12.05
N GLY A 58 -3.57 5.06 13.17
CA GLY A 58 -4.33 5.24 14.40
C GLY A 58 -5.77 4.82 14.18
N SER A 59 -6.70 5.74 14.43
CA SER A 59 -8.13 5.47 14.25
C SER A 59 -8.62 5.84 12.84
N GLN A 60 -7.74 6.38 12.00
CA GLN A 60 -8.12 6.80 10.66
C GLN A 60 -7.88 5.69 9.65
N VAL A 61 -8.84 5.54 8.74
CA VAL A 61 -8.73 4.62 7.61
C VAL A 61 -8.98 5.42 6.35
N ARG A 62 -8.02 5.43 5.45
CA ARG A 62 -8.13 6.11 4.17
C ARG A 62 -8.13 5.07 3.06
N LYS A 63 -8.91 5.32 2.03
CA LYS A 63 -9.15 4.33 0.98
C LYS A 63 -8.97 4.94 -0.40
N TRP A 64 -8.41 4.14 -1.30
CA TRP A 64 -8.32 4.48 -2.73
C TRP A 64 -8.65 3.23 -3.51
N ARG A 65 -9.34 3.40 -4.62
CA ARG A 65 -9.63 2.27 -5.49
C ARG A 65 -8.54 2.14 -6.54
N LEU A 66 -8.03 0.94 -6.70
CA LEU A 66 -7.00 0.61 -7.68
C LEU A 66 -7.56 -0.38 -8.70
N GLU A 67 -7.05 -0.30 -9.93
CA GLU A 67 -7.41 -1.24 -10.98
C GLU A 67 -6.15 -1.86 -11.55
N GLY A 68 -5.65 -2.88 -10.85
CA GLY A 68 -4.49 -3.62 -11.29
C GLY A 68 -3.18 -2.93 -11.01
N GLY A 69 -2.10 -3.54 -11.43
CA GLY A 69 -0.75 -3.05 -11.26
C GLY A 69 0.10 -4.01 -10.45
N PHE A 70 1.12 -3.46 -9.81
CA PHE A 70 2.06 -4.23 -9.02
C PHE A 70 2.29 -3.56 -7.67
N ALA A 71 2.58 -4.37 -6.67
CA ALA A 71 2.97 -3.88 -5.36
C ALA A 71 4.29 -4.50 -4.97
N GLN A 72 5.12 -3.70 -4.33
CA GLN A 72 6.39 -4.15 -3.79
C GLN A 72 6.45 -3.72 -2.33
N VAL A 73 6.86 -4.65 -1.48
CA VAL A 73 7.12 -4.35 -0.07
C VAL A 73 8.58 -4.65 0.19
N ARG A 74 9.30 -3.67 0.74
CA ARG A 74 10.72 -3.83 1.04
C ARG A 74 11.13 -2.82 2.09
N SER A 75 11.72 -3.30 3.17
CA SER A 75 12.25 -2.42 4.23
C SER A 75 11.24 -1.40 4.71
N ASP A 76 10.04 -1.87 4.99
CA ASP A 76 8.91 -1.05 5.49
C ASP A 76 8.46 0.02 4.50
N VAL A 77 8.77 -0.16 3.23
CA VAL A 77 8.27 0.70 2.16
C VAL A 77 7.35 -0.13 1.27
N VAL A 78 6.12 0.34 1.12
CA VAL A 78 5.14 -0.26 0.22
C VAL A 78 5.06 0.63 -1.01
N THR A 79 5.44 0.09 -2.16
CA THR A 79 5.38 0.82 -3.42
C THR A 79 4.30 0.20 -4.28
N VAL A 80 3.36 1.01 -4.71
CA VAL A 80 2.26 0.59 -5.57
C VAL A 80 2.42 1.26 -6.92
N LEU A 81 2.50 0.45 -7.97
CA LEU A 81 2.57 0.92 -9.35
C LEU A 81 1.27 0.54 -10.01
N THR A 82 0.48 1.52 -10.39
CA THR A 82 -0.83 1.28 -10.97
C THR A 82 -1.11 2.33 -12.04
N THR A 83 -2.00 2.02 -12.96
CA THR A 83 -2.36 2.96 -14.01
C THR A 83 -3.59 3.78 -13.63
N LYS A 84 -4.38 3.32 -12.66
CA LYS A 84 -5.61 4.02 -12.30
C LYS A 84 -5.87 3.99 -10.81
N VAL A 85 -5.99 5.16 -10.25
CA VAL A 85 -6.28 5.37 -8.83
C VAL A 85 -7.47 6.33 -8.74
N THR A 86 -8.45 5.98 -7.92
CA THR A 86 -9.62 6.81 -7.67
C THR A 86 -9.85 6.90 -6.17
N GLY A 87 -10.09 8.07 -5.68
CA GLY A 87 -10.32 8.23 -4.24
C GLY A 87 -10.03 9.63 -3.70
#